data_64cab38e847f0429730c4a8ae6056a56
#
_entry.id   64cab38e847f0429730c4a8ae6056a56
#
_cell.length_a   1.000
_cell.length_b   1.000
_cell.length_c   1.000
_cell.angle_alpha   90.00
_cell.angle_beta   90.00
_cell.angle_gamma   90.00
#
_symmetry.space_group_name_H-M   'P 1'
#
loop_
_entity.id
_entity.type
_entity.pdbx_description
1 polymer ?
#
loop_
_entity_poly.entity_id
_entity_poly.type
_entity_poly.pdbx_seq_one_letter_code
_entity_poly.pdbx_strand_id
1 'polypeptide(L)'
;MSELLINHYSLKGDLYEDPVRSNLDYEFRTAPGSRRTYSLREGNKTLAVLCMAVCSDVPINMQELEDMSYFYPVFTGSGRTWPSVGVFYTVWSYEKVAGTEIVMRAAKHLLENNFLELMPTLRRLVTLSPPTEMARKFHLANGAEVFRENEDSVNYEYSVTKCLLS
;
A
#
# COMPACT_ATOMS: atom_id res chain seq x y z
N MET A 1 4.74 -18.76 -13.86
CA MET A 1 4.09 -18.52 -12.55
C MET A 1 4.65 -17.25 -11.95
N SER A 2 3.78 -16.39 -11.46
CA SER A 2 4.19 -15.11 -10.88
C SER A 2 4.60 -15.25 -9.41
N GLU A 3 5.55 -14.45 -8.99
CA GLU A 3 6.09 -14.43 -7.64
C GLU A 3 5.93 -13.04 -7.03
N LEU A 4 5.50 -12.98 -5.78
CA LEU A 4 5.39 -11.74 -5.03
C LEU A 4 6.69 -11.50 -4.25
N LEU A 5 7.34 -10.38 -4.52
CA LEU A 5 8.60 -10.00 -3.86
C LEU A 5 8.41 -8.72 -3.05
N ILE A 6 9.18 -8.62 -1.94
CA ILE A 6 9.11 -7.46 -1.04
C ILE A 6 10.45 -6.73 -1.09
N ASN A 7 10.39 -5.42 -1.31
CA ASN A 7 11.56 -4.51 -1.29
C ASN A 7 12.74 -5.02 -2.15
N HIS A 8 12.42 -5.59 -3.31
CA HIS A 8 13.44 -6.18 -4.17
C HIS A 8 14.28 -5.08 -4.84
N TYR A 9 15.59 -5.19 -4.72
CA TYR A 9 16.53 -4.16 -5.23
C TYR A 9 16.42 -3.91 -6.73
N SER A 10 16.00 -4.89 -7.52
CA SER A 10 15.84 -4.73 -8.96
C SER A 10 14.74 -3.73 -9.34
N LEU A 11 13.90 -3.34 -8.39
CA LEU A 11 12.84 -2.36 -8.61
C LEU A 11 13.34 -0.93 -8.75
N LYS A 12 14.58 -0.62 -8.39
CA LYS A 12 15.07 0.76 -8.41
C LYS A 12 14.78 1.48 -9.74
N GLY A 13 14.95 0.77 -10.87
CA GLY A 13 14.62 1.29 -12.18
C GLY A 13 13.14 1.45 -12.42
N ASP A 14 12.36 0.45 -12.02
CA ASP A 14 10.90 0.44 -12.22
C ASP A 14 10.21 1.55 -11.43
N LEU A 15 10.75 1.96 -10.28
CA LEU A 15 10.11 2.96 -9.44
C LEU A 15 10.04 4.35 -10.08
N TYR A 16 10.94 4.65 -11.03
CA TYR A 16 10.85 5.89 -11.80
C TYR A 16 9.69 5.90 -12.79
N GLU A 17 9.10 4.75 -13.05
CA GLU A 17 7.95 4.61 -13.96
C GLU A 17 6.60 4.75 -13.24
N ASP A 18 6.61 5.04 -11.95
CA ASP A 18 5.38 5.27 -11.17
C ASP A 18 4.58 6.41 -11.83
N PRO A 19 3.38 6.13 -12.36
CA PRO A 19 2.59 7.13 -13.08
C PRO A 19 1.95 8.18 -12.18
N VAL A 20 1.98 7.97 -10.87
CA VAL A 20 1.31 8.84 -9.90
C VAL A 20 2.31 9.61 -9.04
N ARG A 21 3.38 8.95 -8.60
CA ARG A 21 4.33 9.50 -7.63
C ARG A 21 5.78 9.27 -8.06
N SER A 22 6.10 9.69 -9.28
CA SER A 22 7.43 9.46 -9.88
C SER A 22 8.58 10.12 -9.12
N ASN A 23 8.28 11.11 -8.26
CA ASN A 23 9.27 11.84 -7.48
C ASN A 23 9.74 11.14 -6.20
N LEU A 24 9.13 10.00 -5.83
CA LEU A 24 9.51 9.26 -4.63
C LEU A 24 10.64 8.28 -4.94
N ASP A 25 11.70 8.34 -4.14
CA ASP A 25 12.85 7.46 -4.33
C ASP A 25 12.67 6.09 -3.67
N TYR A 26 13.61 5.21 -3.91
CA TYR A 26 13.60 3.85 -3.37
C TYR A 26 13.68 3.86 -1.84
N GLU A 27 14.50 4.73 -1.27
CA GLU A 27 14.71 4.83 0.16
C GLU A 27 13.41 5.24 0.88
N PHE A 28 12.65 6.17 0.31
CA PHE A 28 11.35 6.55 0.86
C PHE A 28 10.40 5.35 0.86
N ARG A 29 10.35 4.61 -0.26
CA ARG A 29 9.38 3.53 -0.49
C ARG A 29 9.66 2.28 0.33
N THR A 30 10.89 2.13 0.83
CA THR A 30 11.31 0.94 1.55
C THR A 30 11.83 1.23 2.95
N ALA A 31 11.47 2.38 3.52
CA ALA A 31 11.90 2.76 4.87
C ALA A 31 11.57 1.65 5.88
N PRO A 32 12.56 1.19 6.67
CA PRO A 32 12.37 0.01 7.52
C PRO A 32 11.18 0.11 8.47
N GLY A 33 10.41 -0.97 8.52
CA GLY A 33 9.33 -1.17 9.48
C GLY A 33 8.01 -0.54 9.11
N SER A 34 7.99 0.59 8.42
CA SER A 34 6.74 1.32 8.14
C SER A 34 6.35 1.33 6.68
N ARG A 35 7.27 1.08 5.78
CA ARG A 35 7.01 1.17 4.33
C ARG A 35 7.53 -0.05 3.61
N ARG A 36 6.80 -0.49 2.59
CA ARG A 36 7.15 -1.62 1.74
C ARG A 36 6.80 -1.36 0.31
N THR A 37 7.57 -1.96 -0.58
CA THR A 37 7.26 -2.05 -1.99
C THR A 37 7.12 -3.52 -2.35
N TYR A 38 5.95 -3.88 -2.86
CA TYR A 38 5.70 -5.20 -3.40
C TYR A 38 5.86 -5.17 -4.91
N SER A 39 6.38 -6.25 -5.46
CA SER A 39 6.39 -6.45 -6.91
C SER A 39 5.88 -7.83 -7.24
N LEU A 40 5.14 -7.93 -8.33
CA LEU A 40 4.72 -9.18 -8.91
C LEU A 40 5.60 -9.43 -10.11
N ARG A 41 6.33 -10.54 -10.12
CA ARG A 41 7.31 -10.84 -11.15
C ARG A 41 7.13 -12.22 -11.74
N GLU A 42 7.48 -12.34 -13.00
CA GLU A 42 7.58 -13.62 -13.70
C GLU A 42 8.94 -13.67 -14.38
N GLY A 43 9.84 -14.50 -13.84
CA GLY A 43 11.23 -14.49 -14.26
C GLY A 43 11.88 -13.12 -14.00
N ASN A 44 12.43 -12.50 -15.04
CA ASN A 44 13.04 -11.17 -14.94
C ASN A 44 12.07 -10.03 -15.27
N LYS A 45 10.79 -10.36 -15.51
CA LYS A 45 9.79 -9.38 -15.93
C LYS A 45 8.95 -8.95 -14.74
N THR A 46 8.88 -7.64 -14.50
CA THR A 46 7.98 -7.04 -13.52
C THR A 46 6.60 -6.92 -14.15
N LEU A 47 5.58 -7.45 -13.49
CA LEU A 47 4.20 -7.39 -13.96
C LEU A 47 3.41 -6.25 -13.31
N ALA A 48 3.68 -5.98 -12.04
CA ALA A 48 3.00 -4.92 -11.29
C ALA A 48 3.83 -4.52 -10.08
N VAL A 49 3.60 -3.31 -9.59
CA VAL A 49 4.26 -2.77 -8.39
C VAL A 49 3.21 -2.12 -7.49
N LEU A 50 3.35 -2.31 -6.20
CA LEU A 50 2.50 -1.70 -5.18
C LEU A 50 3.37 -1.17 -4.06
N CYS A 51 3.18 0.10 -3.70
CA CYS A 51 3.87 0.71 -2.58
C CYS A 51 2.89 1.02 -1.45
N MET A 52 3.30 0.71 -0.23
CA MET A 52 2.44 0.90 0.93
C MET A 52 3.21 1.42 2.14
N ALA A 53 2.47 2.04 3.04
CA ALA A 53 2.96 2.49 4.34
C ALA A 53 1.99 2.03 5.42
N VAL A 54 2.50 1.83 6.63
CA VAL A 54 1.64 1.58 7.79
C VAL A 54 1.57 2.86 8.60
N CYS A 55 0.35 3.34 8.80
CA CYS A 55 0.09 4.64 9.40
C CYS A 55 -0.74 4.51 10.67
N SER A 56 -0.68 5.54 11.51
CA SER A 56 -1.49 5.62 12.74
C SER A 56 -2.95 5.97 12.45
N ASP A 57 -3.24 6.55 11.30
CA ASP A 57 -4.59 6.91 10.86
C ASP A 57 -4.61 6.99 9.34
N VAL A 58 -5.78 7.28 8.74
CA VAL A 58 -5.95 7.39 7.29
C VAL A 58 -5.46 8.76 6.82
N PRO A 59 -4.40 8.82 5.98
CA PRO A 59 -3.88 10.08 5.48
C PRO A 59 -4.74 10.64 4.33
N ILE A 60 -4.78 11.97 4.22
CA ILE A 60 -5.45 12.65 3.10
C ILE A 60 -4.48 13.11 2.02
N ASN A 61 -3.17 13.12 2.31
CA ASN A 61 -2.14 13.49 1.36
C ASN A 61 -0.81 12.82 1.73
N MET A 62 0.22 13.01 0.91
CA MET A 62 1.53 12.39 1.15
C MET A 62 2.24 12.96 2.37
N GLN A 63 2.02 14.22 2.72
CA GLN A 63 2.61 14.79 3.93
C GLN A 63 2.08 14.11 5.18
N GLU A 64 0.75 13.89 5.24
CA GLU A 64 0.15 13.15 6.35
C GLU A 64 0.62 11.69 6.37
N LEU A 65 0.74 11.05 5.22
CA LEU A 65 1.26 9.70 5.14
C LEU A 65 2.66 9.62 5.74
N GLU A 66 3.53 10.55 5.38
CA GLU A 66 4.88 10.62 5.92
C GLU A 66 4.87 10.84 7.43
N ASP A 67 4.06 11.79 7.91
CA ASP A 67 3.95 12.12 9.33
C ASP A 67 3.36 10.99 10.16
N MET A 68 2.45 10.20 9.59
CA MET A 68 1.74 9.12 10.27
C MET A 68 2.43 7.76 10.16
N SER A 69 3.44 7.60 9.30
CA SER A 69 4.08 6.31 9.08
C SER A 69 5.32 6.15 9.95
N TYR A 70 5.12 5.59 11.15
CA TYR A 70 6.17 5.41 12.14
C TYR A 70 6.64 3.96 12.23
N PHE A 71 7.91 3.79 12.50
CA PHE A 71 8.50 2.49 12.81
C PHE A 71 8.17 2.04 14.24
N TYR A 72 8.12 3.01 15.15
CA TYR A 72 7.84 2.74 16.57
C TYR A 72 6.49 3.31 16.97
N PRO A 73 5.88 2.76 18.02
CA PRO A 73 4.66 3.34 18.57
C PRO A 73 4.92 4.78 19.01
N VAL A 74 3.95 5.63 18.76
CA VAL A 74 4.01 7.05 19.13
C VAL A 74 3.38 7.20 20.51
N PHE A 75 4.07 7.89 21.40
CA PHE A 75 3.52 8.25 22.70
C PHE A 75 2.68 9.52 22.57
N THR A 76 1.42 9.43 22.98
CA THR A 76 0.50 10.57 23.00
C THR A 76 0.12 10.86 24.43
N GLY A 77 -0.64 11.93 24.66
CA GLY A 77 -1.14 12.26 26.02
C GLY A 77 -2.05 11.17 26.62
N SER A 78 -2.61 10.31 25.79
CA SER A 78 -3.45 9.18 26.22
C SER A 78 -2.70 7.84 26.22
N GLY A 79 -1.40 7.83 25.96
CA GLY A 79 -0.55 6.65 25.96
C GLY A 79 0.08 6.35 24.62
N ARG A 80 0.29 5.06 24.36
CA ARG A 80 1.01 4.55 23.18
C ARG A 80 0.04 4.34 22.03
N THR A 81 0.34 4.93 20.87
CA THR A 81 -0.42 4.69 19.63
C THR A 81 0.40 3.85 18.67
N TRP A 82 -0.15 2.70 18.27
CA TRP A 82 0.47 1.81 17.30
C TRP A 82 -0.06 2.09 15.90
N PRO A 83 0.77 1.98 14.86
CA PRO A 83 0.27 2.00 13.48
C PRO A 83 -0.72 0.86 13.27
N SER A 84 -1.89 1.18 12.74
CA SER A 84 -2.97 0.19 12.58
C SER A 84 -3.58 0.19 11.18
N VAL A 85 -3.17 1.12 10.31
CA VAL A 85 -3.75 1.30 8.97
C VAL A 85 -2.68 1.04 7.93
N GLY A 86 -2.89 0.01 7.11
CA GLY A 86 -2.09 -0.20 5.91
C GLY A 86 -2.61 0.69 4.80
N VAL A 87 -1.74 1.49 4.20
CA VAL A 87 -2.10 2.47 3.18
C VAL A 87 -1.39 2.14 1.88
N PHE A 88 -2.15 1.76 0.86
CA PHE A 88 -1.63 1.59 -0.50
C PHE A 88 -1.63 2.96 -1.17
N TYR A 89 -0.46 3.56 -1.36
CA TYR A 89 -0.40 4.93 -1.89
C TYR A 89 -0.06 4.98 -3.37
N THR A 90 0.41 3.88 -3.97
CA THR A 90 0.55 3.78 -5.41
C THR A 90 0.53 2.33 -5.87
N VAL A 91 -0.12 2.07 -7.00
CA VAL A 91 -0.20 0.77 -7.67
C VAL A 91 -0.11 1.02 -9.16
N TRP A 92 0.72 0.28 -9.87
CA TRP A 92 0.69 0.28 -11.33
C TRP A 92 1.04 -1.11 -11.88
N SER A 93 0.63 -1.35 -13.10
CA SER A 93 0.86 -2.65 -13.74
C SER A 93 1.25 -2.49 -15.20
N TYR A 94 2.04 -3.43 -15.66
CA TYR A 94 2.47 -3.54 -17.06
C TYR A 94 1.65 -4.57 -17.82
N GLU A 95 0.93 -5.42 -17.11
CA GLU A 95 0.11 -6.49 -17.67
C GLU A 95 -1.32 -6.37 -17.19
N LYS A 96 -2.26 -6.74 -18.07
CA LYS A 96 -3.68 -6.77 -17.73
C LYS A 96 -3.91 -7.73 -16.55
N VAL A 97 -4.77 -7.36 -15.64
CA VAL A 97 -5.14 -8.02 -14.38
C VAL A 97 -4.03 -8.13 -13.32
N ALA A 98 -2.79 -7.85 -13.65
CA ALA A 98 -1.70 -7.92 -12.68
C ALA A 98 -1.86 -6.90 -11.54
N GLY A 99 -2.47 -5.74 -11.80
CA GLY A 99 -2.76 -4.74 -10.78
C GLY A 99 -3.70 -5.26 -9.70
N THR A 100 -4.77 -5.94 -10.11
CA THR A 100 -5.71 -6.57 -9.18
C THR A 100 -5.02 -7.70 -8.41
N GLU A 101 -4.26 -8.52 -9.09
CA GLU A 101 -3.53 -9.62 -8.45
C GLU A 101 -2.57 -9.12 -7.37
N ILE A 102 -1.78 -8.08 -7.66
CA ILE A 102 -0.82 -7.58 -6.67
C ILE A 102 -1.53 -6.97 -5.45
N VAL A 103 -2.63 -6.25 -5.66
CA VAL A 103 -3.41 -5.69 -4.54
C VAL A 103 -3.90 -6.80 -3.61
N MET A 104 -4.51 -7.84 -4.17
CA MET A 104 -5.05 -8.95 -3.37
C MET A 104 -3.94 -9.74 -2.68
N ARG A 105 -2.85 -10.04 -3.37
CA ARG A 105 -1.74 -10.80 -2.79
C ARG A 105 -0.97 -10.01 -1.73
N ALA A 106 -0.73 -8.72 -1.95
CA ALA A 106 -0.09 -7.86 -0.96
C ALA A 106 -0.96 -7.70 0.28
N ALA A 107 -2.26 -7.47 0.10
CA ALA A 107 -3.20 -7.36 1.21
C ALA A 107 -3.20 -8.63 2.06
N LYS A 108 -3.30 -9.78 1.43
CA LYS A 108 -3.29 -11.07 2.11
C LYS A 108 -1.98 -11.30 2.86
N HIS A 109 -0.85 -11.02 2.21
CA HIS A 109 0.47 -11.15 2.84
C HIS A 109 0.60 -10.27 4.08
N LEU A 110 0.20 -9.00 3.98
CA LEU A 110 0.23 -8.08 5.11
C LEU A 110 -0.59 -8.57 6.29
N LEU A 111 -1.80 -9.04 6.03
CA LEU A 111 -2.72 -9.47 7.08
C LEU A 111 -2.29 -10.79 7.71
N GLU A 112 -1.79 -11.74 6.92
CA GLU A 112 -1.36 -13.04 7.43
C GLU A 112 -0.04 -13.00 8.18
N ASN A 113 0.88 -12.11 7.81
CA ASN A 113 2.22 -12.05 8.37
C ASN A 113 2.42 -10.91 9.35
N ASN A 114 1.38 -10.15 9.62
CA ASN A 114 1.45 -8.96 10.47
C ASN A 114 1.94 -9.27 11.89
N PHE A 115 1.48 -10.40 12.47
CA PHE A 115 1.88 -10.80 13.82
C PHE A 115 3.33 -11.27 13.92
N LEU A 116 3.90 -11.74 12.83
CA LEU A 116 5.28 -12.22 12.78
C LEU A 116 6.27 -11.08 12.53
N GLU A 117 5.76 -9.90 12.22
CA GLU A 117 6.55 -8.71 11.97
C GLU A 117 6.36 -7.69 13.10
N LEU A 118 6.64 -6.44 12.84
CA LEU A 118 6.66 -5.41 13.88
C LEU A 118 5.32 -4.71 14.09
N MET A 119 4.25 -5.16 13.41
CA MET A 119 2.98 -4.44 13.40
C MET A 119 1.79 -5.32 13.73
N PRO A 120 1.72 -5.80 14.99
CA PRO A 120 0.66 -6.74 15.39
C PRO A 120 -0.74 -6.14 15.44
N THR A 121 -0.88 -4.84 15.19
CA THR A 121 -2.15 -4.12 15.33
C THR A 121 -2.73 -3.66 14.00
N LEU A 122 -2.23 -4.12 12.86
CA LEU A 122 -2.79 -3.77 11.57
C LEU A 122 -4.24 -4.26 11.48
N ARG A 123 -5.19 -3.33 11.27
CA ARG A 123 -6.62 -3.64 11.31
C ARG A 123 -7.37 -3.15 10.08
N ARG A 124 -6.80 -2.24 9.30
CA ARG A 124 -7.46 -1.62 8.16
C ARG A 124 -6.54 -1.56 6.97
N LEU A 125 -7.11 -1.69 5.78
CA LEU A 125 -6.41 -1.50 4.51
C LEU A 125 -7.13 -0.42 3.73
N VAL A 126 -6.47 0.70 3.54
CA VAL A 126 -7.01 1.83 2.78
C VAL A 126 -6.04 2.24 1.67
N THR A 127 -6.48 3.13 0.80
CA THR A 127 -5.62 3.70 -0.23
C THR A 127 -5.44 5.19 -0.01
N LEU A 128 -4.40 5.74 -0.61
CA LEU A 128 -4.26 7.16 -0.86
C LEU A 128 -4.13 7.33 -2.36
N SER A 129 -5.26 7.51 -3.04
CA SER A 129 -5.36 7.44 -4.49
C SER A 129 -5.60 8.81 -5.12
N PRO A 130 -5.15 9.02 -6.37
CA PRO A 130 -5.50 10.24 -7.08
C PRO A 130 -7.01 10.29 -7.35
N PRO A 131 -7.62 11.49 -7.46
CA PRO A 131 -9.06 11.63 -7.71
C PRO A 131 -9.39 11.45 -9.18
N THR A 132 -8.97 10.34 -9.77
CA THR A 132 -9.17 10.03 -11.18
C THR A 132 -10.21 8.94 -11.37
N GLU A 133 -10.88 8.96 -12.52
CA GLU A 133 -11.84 7.91 -12.87
C GLU A 133 -11.17 6.54 -13.00
N MET A 134 -9.96 6.50 -13.51
CA MET A 134 -9.20 5.26 -13.63
C MET A 134 -8.96 4.60 -12.26
N ALA A 135 -8.50 5.37 -11.27
CA ALA A 135 -8.29 4.87 -9.91
C ALA A 135 -9.60 4.40 -9.29
N ARG A 136 -10.67 5.17 -9.48
CA ARG A 136 -11.99 4.82 -8.95
C ARG A 136 -12.48 3.48 -9.51
N LYS A 137 -12.46 3.33 -10.82
CA LYS A 137 -12.88 2.07 -11.46
C LYS A 137 -12.06 0.89 -10.97
N PHE A 138 -10.75 1.08 -10.89
CA PHE A 138 -9.83 0.03 -10.44
C PHE A 138 -10.16 -0.45 -9.02
N HIS A 139 -10.23 0.46 -8.06
CA HIS A 139 -10.45 0.07 -6.66
C HIS A 139 -11.85 -0.47 -6.41
N LEU A 140 -12.87 0.14 -7.02
CA LEU A 140 -14.25 -0.36 -6.88
C LEU A 140 -14.42 -1.75 -7.53
N ALA A 141 -13.79 -1.98 -8.67
CA ALA A 141 -13.82 -3.29 -9.32
C ALA A 141 -13.13 -4.36 -8.48
N ASN A 142 -12.11 -3.99 -7.70
CA ASN A 142 -11.44 -4.89 -6.77
C ASN A 142 -12.24 -5.13 -5.48
N GLY A 143 -13.40 -4.51 -5.32
CA GLY A 143 -14.26 -4.70 -4.16
C GLY A 143 -14.06 -3.71 -3.01
N ALA A 144 -13.24 -2.68 -3.21
CA ALA A 144 -13.11 -1.63 -2.21
C ALA A 144 -14.32 -0.69 -2.23
N GLU A 145 -14.49 0.04 -1.15
CA GLU A 145 -15.54 1.06 -1.03
C GLU A 145 -14.89 2.43 -0.81
N VAL A 146 -15.58 3.50 -1.20
CA VAL A 146 -15.10 4.85 -0.92
C VAL A 146 -15.24 5.11 0.58
N PHE A 147 -14.11 5.34 1.24
CA PHE A 147 -14.12 5.74 2.64
C PHE A 147 -14.26 7.25 2.78
N ARG A 148 -13.46 8.01 2.02
CA ARG A 148 -13.47 9.47 2.13
C ARG A 148 -12.95 10.11 0.84
N GLU A 149 -13.67 11.11 0.36
CA GLU A 149 -13.20 11.97 -0.72
C GLU A 149 -12.56 13.21 -0.11
N ASN A 150 -11.31 13.48 -0.49
CA ASN A 150 -10.54 14.63 -0.02
C ASN A 150 -10.40 15.66 -1.13
N GLU A 151 -9.78 16.79 -0.86
CA GLU A 151 -9.58 17.83 -1.88
C GLU A 151 -8.81 17.31 -3.10
N ASP A 152 -7.68 16.64 -2.88
CA ASP A 152 -6.79 16.19 -3.95
C ASP A 152 -6.57 14.67 -3.97
N SER A 153 -7.36 13.91 -3.22
CA SER A 153 -7.20 12.46 -3.14
C SER A 153 -8.51 11.77 -2.77
N VAL A 154 -8.52 10.46 -2.91
CA VAL A 154 -9.63 9.61 -2.44
C VAL A 154 -9.04 8.47 -1.65
N ASN A 155 -9.63 8.19 -0.49
CA ASN A 155 -9.32 6.99 0.28
C ASN A 155 -10.39 5.94 -0.03
N TYR A 156 -9.94 4.81 -0.59
CA TYR A 156 -10.77 3.61 -0.75
C TYR A 156 -10.42 2.66 0.38
N GLU A 157 -11.38 1.89 0.86
CA GLU A 157 -11.13 0.91 1.93
C GLU A 157 -11.45 -0.49 1.46
N TYR A 158 -10.49 -1.41 1.66
CA TYR A 158 -10.65 -2.84 1.40
C TYR A 158 -11.09 -3.56 2.67
N SER A 159 -12.05 -4.47 2.53
CA SER A 159 -12.47 -5.31 3.65
C SER A 159 -11.38 -6.32 4.01
N VAL A 160 -10.90 -6.27 5.24
CA VAL A 160 -9.90 -7.21 5.75
C VAL A 160 -10.41 -8.66 5.63
N THR A 161 -11.65 -8.90 5.98
CA THR A 161 -12.26 -10.25 5.87
C THR A 161 -12.25 -10.76 4.45
N LYS A 162 -12.66 -9.93 3.48
CA LYS A 162 -12.66 -10.34 2.06
C LYS A 162 -11.26 -10.61 1.55
N CYS A 163 -10.27 -9.80 1.95
CA CYS A 163 -8.88 -9.99 1.55
C CYS A 163 -8.32 -11.32 2.07
N LEU A 164 -8.63 -11.68 3.30
CA LEU A 164 -8.18 -12.94 3.88
C LEU A 164 -8.83 -14.16 3.25
N LEU A 165 -10.06 -14.02 2.73
CA LEU A 165 -10.81 -15.12 2.11
C LEU A 165 -10.53 -15.26 0.60
N SER A 166 -9.82 -14.33 0.02
CA SER A 166 -9.53 -14.36 -1.42
C SER A 166 -8.45 -15.38 -1.81
#